data_4e45826169e42e86e2cfc744483c8534
#
_entry.id   4e45826169e42e86e2cfc744483c8534
#
_cell.length_a   1.000
_cell.length_b   1.000
_cell.length_c   1.000
_cell.angle_alpha   90.00
_cell.angle_beta   90.00
_cell.angle_gamma   90.00
#
_symmetry.space_group_name_H-M   'P 1'
#
loop_
_entity.id
_entity.type
_entity.pdbx_description
1 polymer ?
#
loop_
_entity_poly.entity_id
_entity_poly.type
_entity_poly.pdbx_seq_one_letter_code
_entity_poly.pdbx_strand_id
1 'polypeptide(L)'
;MILSSHSYCRDAKFCVSTFLHKVIFTPHVILFFFFTCVSLTLSAQQKEGRYSFCPSAPIVKDHEGNVYRTVQIGTQCWMAENMRCKSSPTGVRWYFNPYFTASQPEYAAYYATPTDLRHGILYNWTAAMDLPAHQNSGKSMTRIVRGICPEGWHLPNNGDWDLLFTTLGGHHVAGEAMRASTQMWEPYYSIDCAKSGFDATPAGAFTENGYQYAGYQTYFWSADNFSRNEAWCCIIYDFKNESYNYLEYKCYGHSVRCVKDSE
;
A
#
# COMPACT_ATOMS: atom_id res chain seq x y z
N MET A 1 51.46 -10.08 7.42
CA MET A 1 51.63 -10.54 6.02
C MET A 1 50.49 -11.47 5.68
N ILE A 2 49.37 -10.95 5.19
CA ILE A 2 48.32 -11.68 4.43
C ILE A 2 47.49 -10.61 3.72
N LEU A 3 47.39 -10.74 2.42
CA LEU A 3 46.85 -9.81 1.44
C LEU A 3 45.34 -9.83 1.40
N SER A 4 44.76 -8.62 1.34
CA SER A 4 43.39 -8.35 0.98
C SER A 4 43.16 -8.61 -0.52
N SER A 5 42.12 -9.33 -0.89
CA SER A 5 41.59 -9.35 -2.25
C SER A 5 40.26 -8.62 -2.32
N HIS A 6 40.29 -7.40 -2.85
CA HIS A 6 39.13 -6.67 -3.31
C HIS A 6 38.74 -7.18 -4.68
N SER A 7 37.53 -7.71 -4.81
CA SER A 7 36.95 -8.03 -6.12
C SER A 7 36.00 -6.88 -6.50
N TYR A 8 36.49 -6.02 -7.39
CA TYR A 8 35.68 -5.05 -8.14
C TYR A 8 34.98 -5.80 -9.28
N CYS A 9 33.68 -5.78 -9.35
CA CYS A 9 32.92 -6.21 -10.52
C CYS A 9 32.63 -4.96 -11.38
N ARG A 10 33.39 -4.80 -12.47
CA ARG A 10 33.16 -3.78 -13.50
C ARG A 10 32.35 -4.39 -14.65
N ASP A 11 31.33 -3.66 -15.03
CA ASP A 11 30.69 -3.55 -16.34
C ASP A 11 30.88 -4.67 -17.37
N ALA A 12 29.82 -5.46 -17.57
CA ALA A 12 29.69 -6.30 -18.74
C ALA A 12 29.03 -5.51 -19.89
N LYS A 13 29.84 -4.89 -20.75
CA LYS A 13 29.41 -4.41 -22.06
C LYS A 13 29.26 -5.61 -22.99
N PHE A 14 28.04 -5.88 -23.42
CA PHE A 14 27.77 -6.86 -24.47
C PHE A 14 28.32 -6.34 -25.82
N CYS A 15 29.32 -7.06 -26.33
CA CYS A 15 29.87 -6.89 -27.68
C CYS A 15 29.01 -7.71 -28.63
N VAL A 16 28.15 -7.03 -29.43
CA VAL A 16 27.43 -7.72 -30.51
C VAL A 16 28.33 -7.77 -31.73
N SER A 17 28.83 -8.97 -32.01
CA SER A 17 29.56 -9.27 -33.23
C SER A 17 28.56 -9.42 -34.39
N THR A 18 28.56 -8.46 -35.31
CA THR A 18 27.80 -8.52 -36.56
C THR A 18 28.47 -9.41 -37.57
N PHE A 19 28.00 -10.64 -37.74
CA PHE A 19 28.30 -11.46 -38.91
C PHE A 19 27.24 -11.20 -39.98
N LEU A 20 27.62 -10.43 -40.99
CA LEU A 20 26.81 -10.19 -42.21
C LEU A 20 26.98 -11.42 -43.13
N HIS A 21 26.03 -12.38 -43.09
CA HIS A 21 25.82 -13.31 -44.15
C HIS A 21 24.72 -12.81 -45.06
N LYS A 22 25.06 -12.59 -46.34
CA LYS A 22 24.07 -12.28 -47.38
C LYS A 22 23.16 -13.49 -47.61
N VAL A 23 21.95 -13.44 -47.02
CA VAL A 23 20.89 -14.40 -47.34
C VAL A 23 19.90 -13.72 -48.28
N ILE A 24 19.69 -14.33 -49.47
CA ILE A 24 18.68 -13.89 -50.42
C ILE A 24 17.32 -14.35 -49.93
N PHE A 25 16.51 -13.39 -49.47
CA PHE A 25 15.16 -13.68 -48.97
C PHE A 25 14.11 -13.65 -50.08
N THR A 26 13.34 -14.73 -50.23
CA THR A 26 12.09 -14.73 -51.00
C THR A 26 10.96 -14.14 -50.19
N PRO A 27 9.94 -13.47 -50.79
CA PRO A 27 8.93 -12.70 -50.08
C PRO A 27 8.06 -13.53 -49.06
N HIS A 28 8.04 -14.85 -49.19
CA HIS A 28 7.28 -15.71 -48.26
C HIS A 28 7.97 -15.94 -46.92
N VAL A 29 9.29 -15.78 -46.83
CA VAL A 29 10.04 -15.95 -45.58
C VAL A 29 9.93 -14.73 -44.67
N ILE A 30 9.71 -13.54 -45.24
CA ILE A 30 9.58 -12.29 -44.49
C ILE A 30 8.28 -12.27 -43.67
N LEU A 31 7.20 -12.86 -44.19
CA LEU A 31 5.90 -12.89 -43.49
C LEU A 31 5.93 -13.79 -42.22
N PHE A 32 6.68 -14.88 -42.30
CA PHE A 32 6.84 -15.81 -41.15
C PHE A 32 7.72 -15.23 -40.02
N PHE A 33 8.74 -14.45 -40.39
CA PHE A 33 9.61 -13.80 -39.38
C PHE A 33 8.92 -12.65 -38.65
N PHE A 34 8.02 -11.89 -39.36
CA PHE A 34 7.23 -10.85 -38.71
C PHE A 34 6.23 -11.42 -37.71
N PHE A 35 5.60 -12.56 -38.01
CA PHE A 35 4.64 -13.19 -37.10
C PHE A 35 5.31 -13.80 -35.86
N THR A 36 6.49 -14.37 -36.01
CA THR A 36 7.25 -14.90 -34.86
C THR A 36 7.89 -13.82 -34.01
N CYS A 37 8.29 -12.70 -34.60
CA CYS A 37 8.84 -11.56 -33.86
C CYS A 37 7.76 -10.81 -33.07
N VAL A 38 6.53 -10.68 -33.58
CA VAL A 38 5.40 -10.06 -32.88
C VAL A 38 4.93 -10.95 -31.72
N SER A 39 4.91 -12.28 -31.89
CA SER A 39 4.56 -13.20 -30.80
C SER A 39 5.64 -13.27 -29.70
N LEU A 40 6.91 -13.10 -30.04
CA LEU A 40 7.99 -13.01 -29.07
C LEU A 40 8.01 -11.69 -28.29
N THR A 41 7.60 -10.58 -28.91
CA THR A 41 7.49 -9.30 -28.19
C THR A 41 6.28 -9.25 -27.26
N LEU A 42 5.16 -9.91 -27.59
CA LEU A 42 4.01 -10.02 -26.68
C LEU A 42 4.35 -10.89 -25.44
N SER A 43 5.17 -11.95 -25.61
CA SER A 43 5.56 -12.78 -24.47
C SER A 43 6.68 -12.16 -23.61
N ALA A 44 7.46 -11.21 -24.17
CA ALA A 44 8.49 -10.51 -23.40
C ALA A 44 7.91 -9.39 -22.50
N GLN A 45 6.76 -8.83 -22.82
CA GLN A 45 6.10 -7.81 -22.00
C GLN A 45 5.36 -8.38 -20.77
N GLN A 46 5.19 -9.69 -20.66
CA GLN A 46 4.56 -10.32 -19.48
C GLN A 46 5.54 -10.66 -18.35
N LYS A 47 6.80 -10.28 -18.42
CA LYS A 47 7.82 -10.65 -17.42
C LYS A 47 8.21 -9.53 -16.45
N GLU A 48 7.60 -8.35 -16.53
CA GLU A 48 7.92 -7.19 -15.66
C GLU A 48 6.87 -6.88 -14.59
N GLY A 49 6.01 -7.80 -14.21
CA GLY A 49 5.04 -7.54 -13.15
C GLY A 49 4.87 -8.73 -12.24
N ARG A 50 5.56 -8.73 -11.11
CA ARG A 50 5.40 -9.71 -10.03
C ARG A 50 3.99 -9.67 -9.42
N TYR A 51 3.16 -8.67 -9.77
CA TYR A 51 1.82 -8.41 -9.22
C TYR A 51 0.86 -8.02 -10.31
N SER A 52 -0.38 -8.54 -10.24
CA SER A 52 -1.45 -8.15 -11.15
C SER A 52 -2.16 -6.91 -10.60
N PHE A 53 -2.34 -5.90 -11.43
CA PHE A 53 -3.33 -4.85 -11.15
C PHE A 53 -4.72 -5.47 -11.02
N CYS A 54 -5.60 -4.81 -10.29
CA CYS A 54 -7.01 -5.22 -10.29
C CYS A 54 -7.57 -5.13 -11.72
N PRO A 55 -8.10 -6.22 -12.30
CA PRO A 55 -8.49 -6.22 -13.72
C PRO A 55 -9.54 -5.18 -14.06
N SER A 56 -10.50 -4.94 -13.16
CA SER A 56 -11.60 -3.97 -13.34
C SER A 56 -11.26 -2.56 -12.88
N ALA A 57 -10.13 -2.35 -12.18
CA ALA A 57 -9.76 -1.06 -11.61
C ALA A 57 -8.24 -0.94 -11.43
N PRO A 58 -7.43 -0.85 -12.49
CA PRO A 58 -5.96 -0.79 -12.39
C PRO A 58 -5.46 0.46 -11.65
N ILE A 59 -6.27 1.50 -11.64
CA ILE A 59 -6.11 2.72 -10.83
C ILE A 59 -7.46 3.12 -10.26
N VAL A 60 -7.44 3.87 -9.17
CA VAL A 60 -8.62 4.52 -8.60
C VAL A 60 -8.31 5.98 -8.30
N LYS A 61 -9.33 6.85 -8.32
CA LYS A 61 -9.22 8.27 -7.98
C LYS A 61 -10.11 8.59 -6.80
N ASP A 62 -9.60 9.39 -5.87
CA ASP A 62 -10.43 9.98 -4.83
C ASP A 62 -11.18 11.24 -5.34
N HIS A 63 -12.00 11.83 -4.49
CA HIS A 63 -12.82 13.01 -4.81
C HIS A 63 -11.99 14.29 -5.07
N GLU A 64 -10.73 14.34 -4.62
CA GLU A 64 -9.77 15.41 -4.92
C GLU A 64 -9.01 15.18 -6.22
N GLY A 65 -9.20 14.01 -6.88
CA GLY A 65 -8.52 13.63 -8.10
C GLY A 65 -7.15 13.00 -7.90
N ASN A 66 -6.74 12.70 -6.67
CA ASN A 66 -5.52 11.93 -6.42
C ASN A 66 -5.67 10.52 -7.01
N VAL A 67 -4.64 10.05 -7.70
CA VAL A 67 -4.62 8.74 -8.38
C VAL A 67 -3.84 7.75 -7.55
N TYR A 68 -4.40 6.56 -7.37
CA TYR A 68 -3.79 5.46 -6.62
C TYR A 68 -3.71 4.21 -7.49
N ARG A 69 -2.57 3.54 -7.49
CA ARG A 69 -2.42 2.21 -8.08
C ARG A 69 -3.19 1.19 -7.25
N THR A 70 -3.57 0.11 -7.89
CA THR A 70 -4.26 -1.00 -7.22
C THR A 70 -3.50 -2.31 -7.43
N VAL A 71 -3.82 -3.30 -6.60
CA VAL A 71 -3.23 -4.64 -6.67
C VAL A 71 -4.27 -5.70 -6.33
N GLN A 72 -4.29 -6.77 -7.12
CA GLN A 72 -5.10 -7.95 -6.83
C GLN A 72 -4.32 -8.91 -5.92
N ILE A 73 -4.88 -9.20 -4.74
CA ILE A 73 -4.30 -10.14 -3.78
C ILE A 73 -5.37 -11.18 -3.45
N GLY A 74 -5.23 -12.38 -3.95
CA GLY A 74 -6.27 -13.39 -3.88
C GLY A 74 -7.56 -12.90 -4.55
N THR A 75 -8.66 -12.90 -3.82
CA THR A 75 -9.96 -12.40 -4.28
C THR A 75 -10.20 -10.92 -4.04
N GLN A 76 -9.31 -10.25 -3.26
CA GLN A 76 -9.46 -8.85 -2.90
C GLN A 76 -8.67 -7.94 -3.84
N CYS A 77 -9.27 -6.81 -4.17
CA CYS A 77 -8.59 -5.71 -4.88
C CYS A 77 -8.28 -4.59 -3.88
N TRP A 78 -7.01 -4.32 -3.65
CA TRP A 78 -6.51 -3.34 -2.70
C TRP A 78 -5.89 -2.12 -3.41
N MET A 79 -5.94 -0.97 -2.77
CA MET A 79 -5.01 0.10 -3.12
C MET A 79 -3.58 -0.33 -2.82
N ALA A 80 -2.63 0.03 -3.69
CA ALA A 80 -1.19 -0.17 -3.48
C ALA A 80 -0.51 1.09 -2.90
N GLU A 81 -1.27 2.12 -2.58
CA GLU A 81 -0.80 3.41 -2.06
C GLU A 81 -1.74 3.89 -0.95
N ASN A 82 -1.17 4.61 0.03
CA ASN A 82 -1.94 5.17 1.13
C ASN A 82 -2.76 6.38 0.67
N MET A 83 -3.94 6.57 1.25
CA MET A 83 -4.78 7.74 1.02
C MET A 83 -4.04 9.03 1.34
N ARG A 84 -4.32 10.11 0.54
CA ARG A 84 -3.69 11.42 0.72
C ARG A 84 -4.64 12.61 0.50
N CYS A 85 -5.96 12.36 0.53
CA CYS A 85 -6.94 13.44 0.48
C CYS A 85 -6.94 14.26 1.77
N LYS A 86 -7.20 15.55 1.65
CA LYS A 86 -7.18 16.52 2.77
C LYS A 86 -8.57 17.02 3.13
N SER A 87 -9.60 16.54 2.45
CA SER A 87 -10.99 16.87 2.66
C SER A 87 -11.86 15.62 2.67
N SER A 88 -13.03 15.75 3.23
CA SER A 88 -14.05 14.71 3.31
C SER A 88 -14.78 14.55 1.97
N PRO A 89 -15.02 13.32 1.50
CA PRO A 89 -15.85 13.08 0.32
C PRO A 89 -17.34 13.39 0.53
N THR A 90 -17.80 13.51 1.77
CA THR A 90 -19.20 13.81 2.11
C THR A 90 -19.41 15.22 2.68
N GLY A 91 -18.33 16.03 2.78
CA GLY A 91 -18.41 17.40 3.29
C GLY A 91 -18.30 17.52 4.80
N VAL A 92 -17.89 16.47 5.48
CA VAL A 92 -17.55 16.54 6.92
C VAL A 92 -16.38 17.50 7.10
N ARG A 93 -16.46 18.38 8.08
CA ARG A 93 -15.37 19.29 8.37
C ARG A 93 -14.21 18.55 9.02
N TRP A 94 -13.04 18.61 8.39
CA TRP A 94 -11.78 18.11 8.92
C TRP A 94 -10.91 19.23 9.43
N TYR A 95 -10.06 18.90 10.41
CA TYR A 95 -9.08 19.81 10.98
C TYR A 95 -7.68 19.30 10.66
N PHE A 96 -6.82 20.19 10.15
CA PHE A 96 -5.38 19.92 10.17
C PHE A 96 -4.90 20.09 11.60
N ASN A 97 -4.44 19.03 12.22
CA ASN A 97 -3.96 19.04 13.58
C ASN A 97 -2.46 18.76 13.64
N PRO A 98 -1.60 19.80 13.67
CA PRO A 98 -0.17 19.63 13.84
C PRO A 98 0.23 19.34 15.30
N TYR A 99 -0.73 19.51 16.23
CA TYR A 99 -0.53 19.29 17.67
C TYR A 99 -1.55 18.29 18.17
N PHE A 100 -1.05 17.23 18.83
CA PHE A 100 -1.92 16.25 19.43
C PHE A 100 -2.72 16.83 20.58
N THR A 101 -4.04 16.68 20.55
CA THR A 101 -4.91 16.84 21.71
C THR A 101 -5.66 15.55 21.92
N ALA A 102 -5.18 14.73 22.86
CA ALA A 102 -5.76 13.41 23.23
C ALA A 102 -7.25 13.49 23.62
N SER A 103 -7.79 14.68 23.82
CA SER A 103 -9.12 14.91 24.37
C SER A 103 -10.24 15.00 23.35
N GLN A 104 -9.99 14.87 22.05
CA GLN A 104 -11.00 15.13 21.02
C GLN A 104 -11.04 14.09 19.89
N PRO A 105 -11.23 12.78 20.19
CA PRO A 105 -11.37 11.76 19.15
C PRO A 105 -12.67 11.93 18.33
N GLU A 106 -13.60 12.74 18.79
CA GLU A 106 -14.87 13.03 18.12
C GLU A 106 -14.76 13.97 16.92
N TYR A 107 -13.66 14.72 16.77
CA TYR A 107 -13.44 15.59 15.61
C TYR A 107 -12.61 14.87 14.55
N ALA A 108 -13.06 14.93 13.31
CA ALA A 108 -12.28 14.41 12.18
C ALA A 108 -11.02 15.27 11.99
N ALA A 109 -9.87 14.64 12.08
CA ALA A 109 -8.58 15.30 11.95
C ALA A 109 -7.61 14.51 11.08
N TYR A 110 -6.73 15.20 10.37
CA TYR A 110 -5.64 14.60 9.63
C TYR A 110 -4.30 15.25 10.01
N TYR A 111 -3.23 14.50 9.81
CA TYR A 111 -1.87 14.88 10.16
C TYR A 111 -0.97 14.71 8.94
N ALA A 112 -0.24 15.75 8.58
CA ALA A 112 0.74 15.62 7.50
C ALA A 112 1.91 14.74 7.94
N THR A 113 2.34 13.85 7.06
CA THR A 113 3.62 13.16 7.26
C THR A 113 4.75 14.12 6.93
N PRO A 114 5.74 14.29 7.82
CA PRO A 114 6.72 15.37 7.69
C PRO A 114 7.66 15.25 6.50
N THR A 115 7.83 14.07 5.91
CA THR A 115 9.02 13.80 5.10
C THR A 115 8.78 13.28 3.69
N ASP A 116 7.64 12.66 3.39
CA ASP A 116 7.46 12.06 2.06
C ASP A 116 5.99 11.83 1.69
N LEU A 117 5.55 12.42 0.60
CA LEU A 117 4.20 12.23 0.05
C LEU A 117 3.87 10.77 -0.30
N ARG A 118 4.91 9.91 -0.48
CA ARG A 118 4.71 8.47 -0.69
C ARG A 118 4.12 7.75 0.50
N HIS A 119 4.26 8.30 1.71
CA HIS A 119 3.63 7.77 2.92
C HIS A 119 2.13 8.07 3.01
N GLY A 120 1.61 8.97 2.18
CA GLY A 120 0.24 9.44 2.25
C GLY A 120 0.03 10.41 3.42
N ILE A 121 -1.19 10.44 3.94
CA ILE A 121 -1.58 11.26 5.07
C ILE A 121 -2.02 10.33 6.22
N LEU A 122 -1.78 10.75 7.45
CA LEU A 122 -2.29 10.09 8.64
C LEU A 122 -3.62 10.72 9.04
N TYR A 123 -4.60 9.91 9.35
CA TYR A 123 -5.96 10.31 9.74
C TYR A 123 -6.28 9.76 11.12
N ASN A 124 -6.98 10.50 11.94
CA ASN A 124 -7.63 9.88 13.10
C ASN A 124 -8.81 9.00 12.63
N TRP A 125 -9.29 8.11 13.49
CA TRP A 125 -10.33 7.16 13.12
C TRP A 125 -11.62 7.83 12.65
N THR A 126 -12.00 8.96 13.26
CA THR A 126 -13.19 9.74 12.90
C THR A 126 -13.08 10.28 11.47
N ALA A 127 -11.89 10.76 11.05
CA ALA A 127 -11.66 11.18 9.67
C ALA A 127 -11.64 9.98 8.73
N ALA A 128 -10.96 8.88 9.08
CA ALA A 128 -10.92 7.67 8.27
C ALA A 128 -12.33 7.10 7.99
N MET A 129 -13.20 7.16 8.97
CA MET A 129 -14.61 6.75 8.88
C MET A 129 -15.51 7.78 8.21
N ASP A 130 -15.00 8.98 7.92
CA ASP A 130 -15.75 10.13 7.40
C ASP A 130 -17.01 10.46 8.22
N LEU A 131 -16.88 10.41 9.55
CA LEU A 131 -17.96 10.67 10.48
C LEU A 131 -18.05 12.16 10.84
N PRO A 132 -19.28 12.72 10.94
CA PRO A 132 -19.48 14.02 11.55
C PRO A 132 -18.98 14.03 13.00
N ALA A 133 -18.57 15.21 13.48
CA ALA A 133 -18.23 15.41 14.88
C ALA A 133 -19.31 14.83 15.79
N HIS A 134 -18.89 14.21 16.91
CA HIS A 134 -19.76 13.61 17.94
C HIS A 134 -20.51 12.32 17.55
N GLN A 135 -20.34 11.78 16.33
CA GLN A 135 -20.94 10.50 15.95
C GLN A 135 -20.05 9.27 16.24
N ASN A 136 -18.99 9.45 16.99
CA ASN A 136 -18.10 8.37 17.42
C ASN A 136 -18.77 7.51 18.53
N SER A 137 -19.84 6.79 18.18
CA SER A 137 -20.82 6.25 19.13
C SER A 137 -20.47 4.92 19.77
N GLY A 138 -19.28 4.39 19.58
CA GLY A 138 -18.90 3.08 20.16
C GLY A 138 -19.73 1.88 19.69
N LYS A 139 -20.64 2.05 18.74
CA LYS A 139 -21.42 0.95 18.16
C LYS A 139 -20.61 0.23 17.08
N SER A 140 -20.56 -1.09 17.16
CA SER A 140 -20.03 -1.91 16.08
C SER A 140 -20.85 -1.68 14.81
N MET A 141 -20.18 -1.40 13.71
CA MET A 141 -20.83 -1.27 12.40
C MET A 141 -20.82 -2.65 11.75
N THR A 142 -22.00 -3.22 11.55
CA THR A 142 -22.17 -4.54 10.93
C THR A 142 -22.19 -4.51 9.40
N ARG A 143 -21.91 -3.35 8.79
CA ARG A 143 -21.95 -3.15 7.34
C ARG A 143 -20.64 -2.60 6.81
N ILE A 144 -20.41 -2.77 5.52
CA ILE A 144 -19.34 -2.14 4.76
C ILE A 144 -19.43 -0.61 4.96
N VAL A 145 -18.35 0.01 5.36
CA VAL A 145 -18.25 1.46 5.60
C VAL A 145 -17.32 2.06 4.57
N ARG A 146 -17.85 2.92 3.71
CA ARG A 146 -17.04 3.62 2.73
C ARG A 146 -15.91 4.43 3.38
N GLY A 147 -16.22 5.21 4.40
CA GLY A 147 -15.28 6.15 5.01
C GLY A 147 -14.77 7.16 3.97
N ILE A 148 -13.48 7.49 4.04
CA ILE A 148 -12.82 8.39 3.09
C ILE A 148 -12.48 7.75 1.74
N CYS A 149 -12.83 6.48 1.57
CA CYS A 149 -12.51 5.74 0.35
C CYS A 149 -13.28 6.27 -0.87
N PRO A 150 -12.75 6.08 -2.09
CA PRO A 150 -13.46 6.37 -3.32
C PRO A 150 -14.78 5.61 -3.44
N GLU A 151 -15.63 6.00 -4.37
CA GLU A 151 -16.86 5.28 -4.67
C GLU A 151 -16.55 3.87 -5.19
N GLY A 152 -17.30 2.85 -4.71
CA GLY A 152 -17.05 1.43 -5.00
C GLY A 152 -15.88 0.84 -4.21
N TRP A 153 -15.39 1.57 -3.20
CA TRP A 153 -14.33 1.16 -2.28
C TRP A 153 -14.73 1.44 -0.84
N HIS A 154 -14.18 0.69 0.10
CA HIS A 154 -14.49 0.86 1.51
C HIS A 154 -13.23 0.82 2.40
N LEU A 155 -13.36 1.38 3.58
CA LEU A 155 -12.39 1.23 4.65
C LEU A 155 -12.40 -0.23 5.12
N PRO A 156 -11.28 -0.97 5.08
CA PRO A 156 -11.23 -2.38 5.44
C PRO A 156 -11.74 -2.60 6.86
N ASN A 157 -12.52 -3.63 7.07
CA ASN A 157 -12.84 -4.16 8.38
C ASN A 157 -11.83 -5.27 8.80
N ASN A 158 -11.94 -5.80 10.00
CA ASN A 158 -11.04 -6.87 10.47
C ASN A 158 -11.13 -8.12 9.61
N GLY A 159 -12.32 -8.45 9.07
CA GLY A 159 -12.49 -9.59 8.17
C GLY A 159 -11.74 -9.42 6.85
N ASP A 160 -11.66 -8.19 6.32
CA ASP A 160 -10.87 -7.89 5.12
C ASP A 160 -9.37 -8.05 5.39
N TRP A 161 -8.89 -7.59 6.55
CA TRP A 161 -7.52 -7.77 6.98
C TRP A 161 -7.18 -9.24 7.20
N ASP A 162 -8.04 -10.00 7.88
CA ASP A 162 -7.84 -11.43 8.14
C ASP A 162 -7.81 -12.25 6.84
N LEU A 163 -8.64 -11.89 5.85
CA LEU A 163 -8.62 -12.52 4.54
C LEU A 163 -7.32 -12.21 3.80
N LEU A 164 -6.84 -10.96 3.86
CA LEU A 164 -5.55 -10.56 3.31
C LEU A 164 -4.41 -11.36 3.96
N PHE A 165 -4.35 -11.42 5.29
CA PHE A 165 -3.32 -12.19 6.00
C PHE A 165 -3.35 -13.66 5.62
N THR A 166 -4.52 -14.27 5.60
CA THR A 166 -4.70 -15.67 5.19
C THR A 166 -4.19 -15.92 3.76
N THR A 167 -4.52 -15.02 2.83
CA THR A 167 -4.10 -15.08 1.43
C THR A 167 -2.58 -14.98 1.29
N LEU A 168 -1.94 -14.20 2.15
CA LEU A 168 -0.48 -14.00 2.17
C LEU A 168 0.29 -15.11 2.93
N GLY A 169 -0.39 -16.13 3.41
CA GLY A 169 0.23 -17.27 4.12
C GLY A 169 0.08 -17.25 5.63
N GLY A 170 -0.77 -16.36 6.15
CA GLY A 170 -1.09 -16.22 7.57
C GLY A 170 -0.36 -15.08 8.27
N HIS A 171 -0.80 -14.75 9.48
CA HIS A 171 -0.33 -13.63 10.28
C HIS A 171 1.21 -13.60 10.45
N HIS A 172 1.86 -14.76 10.57
CA HIS A 172 3.30 -14.87 10.84
C HIS A 172 4.20 -14.43 9.68
N VAL A 173 3.67 -14.31 8.46
CA VAL A 173 4.44 -13.94 7.26
C VAL A 173 3.83 -12.77 6.49
N ALA A 174 2.61 -12.39 6.81
CA ALA A 174 1.87 -11.36 6.06
C ALA A 174 2.57 -10.00 6.13
N GLY A 175 3.16 -9.63 7.26
CA GLY A 175 3.87 -8.37 7.44
C GLY A 175 5.02 -8.21 6.44
N GLU A 176 5.86 -9.23 6.30
CA GLU A 176 6.94 -9.24 5.30
C GLU A 176 6.39 -9.12 3.88
N ALA A 177 5.36 -9.89 3.55
CA ALA A 177 4.77 -9.90 2.22
C ALA A 177 4.11 -8.56 1.84
N MET A 178 3.64 -7.79 2.82
CA MET A 178 2.98 -6.50 2.61
C MET A 178 3.95 -5.32 2.53
N ARG A 179 5.16 -5.41 3.09
CA ARG A 179 6.12 -4.30 3.06
C ARG A 179 6.54 -3.94 1.63
N ALA A 180 6.71 -2.64 1.36
CA ALA A 180 7.29 -2.16 0.11
C ALA A 180 8.76 -2.58 -0.02
N SER A 181 9.20 -2.93 -1.24
CA SER A 181 10.62 -3.22 -1.54
C SER A 181 11.42 -1.93 -1.71
N THR A 182 11.29 -1.00 -0.81
CA THR A 182 11.96 0.29 -0.90
C THR A 182 12.97 0.44 0.23
N GLN A 183 13.98 1.26 0.00
CA GLN A 183 14.92 1.70 1.05
C GLN A 183 14.25 2.61 2.11
N MET A 184 12.92 2.65 2.15
CA MET A 184 12.16 3.45 3.12
C MET A 184 12.09 2.80 4.50
N TRP A 185 12.09 1.47 4.55
CA TRP A 185 12.19 0.71 5.80
C TRP A 185 13.62 0.74 6.29
N GLU A 186 13.84 0.95 7.58
CA GLU A 186 15.17 0.95 8.16
C GLU A 186 15.91 -0.35 7.83
N PRO A 187 17.25 -0.29 7.56
CA PRO A 187 17.95 -1.30 6.74
C PRO A 187 18.18 -2.67 7.40
N TYR A 188 17.65 -2.92 8.57
CA TYR A 188 17.96 -4.16 9.28
C TYR A 188 17.40 -5.43 8.63
N TYR A 189 16.35 -5.34 7.78
CA TYR A 189 15.69 -6.54 7.23
C TYR A 189 15.14 -6.38 5.80
N SER A 190 15.64 -5.47 5.01
CA SER A 190 15.09 -5.09 3.70
C SER A 190 15.48 -6.00 2.53
N ILE A 191 15.73 -7.28 2.78
CA ILE A 191 16.05 -8.21 1.70
C ILE A 191 14.78 -8.90 1.21
N ASP A 192 14.34 -8.55 -0.01
CA ASP A 192 13.27 -9.24 -0.75
C ASP A 192 11.82 -9.04 -0.27
N CYS A 193 11.50 -7.91 0.37
CA CYS A 193 10.12 -7.47 0.64
C CYS A 193 9.36 -7.17 -0.68
N ALA A 194 8.08 -6.83 -0.61
CA ALA A 194 7.19 -6.54 -1.75
C ALA A 194 6.78 -7.76 -2.58
N LYS A 195 6.54 -8.88 -1.93
CA LYS A 195 6.09 -10.10 -2.61
C LYS A 195 4.61 -10.05 -3.02
N SER A 196 3.81 -9.16 -2.45
CA SER A 196 2.36 -9.08 -2.70
C SER A 196 1.92 -7.91 -3.58
N GLY A 197 2.76 -6.88 -3.74
CA GLY A 197 2.38 -5.60 -4.38
C GLY A 197 1.49 -4.70 -3.51
N PHE A 198 1.24 -5.09 -2.26
CA PHE A 198 0.56 -4.22 -1.30
C PHE A 198 1.38 -2.95 -1.03
N ASP A 199 2.72 -3.02 -1.09
CA ASP A 199 3.65 -1.89 -1.05
C ASP A 199 3.44 -0.97 0.18
N ALA A 200 3.29 -1.54 1.38
CA ALA A 200 3.18 -0.76 2.60
C ALA A 200 4.48 0.02 2.86
N THR A 201 4.37 1.33 3.03
CA THR A 201 5.48 2.21 3.39
C THR A 201 5.50 2.43 4.90
N PRO A 202 6.67 2.63 5.54
CA PRO A 202 6.78 2.81 6.98
C PRO A 202 6.39 4.23 7.40
N ALA A 203 5.10 4.53 7.26
CA ALA A 203 4.53 5.85 7.50
C ALA A 203 4.54 6.27 8.99
N GLY A 204 4.80 5.37 9.91
CA GLY A 204 4.70 5.63 11.34
C GLY A 204 3.27 5.87 11.81
N ALA A 205 3.14 6.61 12.90
CA ALA A 205 1.89 7.04 13.50
C ALA A 205 2.03 8.47 14.05
N PHE A 206 0.91 9.16 14.23
CA PHE A 206 0.84 10.38 15.02
C PHE A 206 0.16 10.08 16.36
N THR A 207 0.87 10.29 17.47
CA THR A 207 0.46 9.93 18.82
C THR A 207 0.47 11.14 19.74
N GLU A 208 0.22 10.96 21.05
CA GLU A 208 0.38 12.02 22.06
C GLU A 208 1.81 12.59 22.14
N ASN A 209 2.79 11.81 21.67
CA ASN A 209 4.19 12.23 21.61
C ASN A 209 4.56 12.84 20.23
N GLY A 210 3.57 13.18 19.42
CA GLY A 210 3.76 13.65 18.06
C GLY A 210 3.98 12.53 17.05
N TYR A 211 4.72 12.80 15.99
CA TYR A 211 5.00 11.85 14.92
C TYR A 211 6.07 10.83 15.36
N GLN A 212 5.71 9.54 15.34
CA GLN A 212 6.52 8.45 15.86
C GLN A 212 6.66 7.33 14.84
N TYR A 213 7.66 6.49 15.01
CA TYR A 213 7.86 5.20 14.32
C TYR A 213 8.03 5.26 12.79
N ALA A 214 8.26 6.44 12.21
CA ALA A 214 8.58 6.54 10.78
C ALA A 214 9.86 5.77 10.46
N GLY A 215 9.86 5.05 9.35
CA GLY A 215 10.95 4.14 8.98
C GLY A 215 10.85 2.73 9.58
N TYR A 216 10.13 2.55 10.69
CA TYR A 216 10.11 1.31 11.47
C TYR A 216 8.76 0.59 11.50
N GLN A 217 7.66 1.34 11.45
CA GLN A 217 6.32 0.78 11.57
C GLN A 217 5.34 1.52 10.66
N THR A 218 4.22 0.87 10.39
CA THR A 218 3.05 1.52 9.79
C THR A 218 1.79 0.89 10.35
N TYR A 219 0.75 1.71 10.42
CA TYR A 219 -0.55 1.35 10.95
C TYR A 219 -1.61 1.72 9.93
N PHE A 220 -2.61 0.86 9.75
CA PHE A 220 -3.74 1.07 8.86
C PHE A 220 -5.03 0.91 9.63
N TRP A 221 -5.89 1.93 9.61
CA TRP A 221 -7.18 1.83 10.28
C TRP A 221 -8.04 0.68 9.74
N SER A 222 -8.76 0.04 10.65
CA SER A 222 -9.91 -0.80 10.36
C SER A 222 -11.20 0.00 10.59
N ALA A 223 -12.25 -0.33 9.84
CA ALA A 223 -13.59 0.21 10.07
C ALA A 223 -14.20 -0.29 11.38
N ASP A 224 -13.64 -1.36 11.96
CA ASP A 224 -14.18 -1.97 13.17
C ASP A 224 -13.87 -1.14 14.42
N ASN A 225 -14.94 -0.79 15.08
CA ASN A 225 -14.93 -0.11 16.36
C ASN A 225 -14.74 -1.10 17.51
N PHE A 226 -14.00 -0.75 18.54
CA PHE A 226 -13.89 -1.54 19.76
C PHE A 226 -14.61 -0.88 20.95
N SER A 227 -14.28 0.38 21.22
CA SER A 227 -14.85 1.14 22.33
C SER A 227 -15.14 2.58 21.92
N ARG A 228 -15.56 3.41 22.88
CA ARG A 228 -15.70 4.85 22.64
C ARG A 228 -14.39 5.49 22.18
N ASN A 229 -13.26 5.05 22.74
CA ASN A 229 -11.97 5.69 22.55
C ASN A 229 -11.01 4.88 21.66
N GLU A 230 -11.29 3.60 21.38
CA GLU A 230 -10.40 2.68 20.69
C GLU A 230 -11.07 2.04 19.48
N ALA A 231 -10.29 1.79 18.45
CA ALA A 231 -10.67 1.07 17.25
C ALA A 231 -9.55 0.10 16.83
N TRP A 232 -9.91 -0.84 15.96
CA TRP A 232 -8.95 -1.77 15.40
C TRP A 232 -8.11 -1.13 14.30
N CYS A 233 -6.88 -1.59 14.18
CA CYS A 233 -5.96 -1.26 13.08
C CYS A 233 -5.10 -2.47 12.74
N CYS A 234 -4.59 -2.53 11.51
CA CYS A 234 -3.54 -3.45 11.10
C CYS A 234 -2.18 -2.80 11.37
N ILE A 235 -1.24 -3.53 11.97
CA ILE A 235 0.13 -3.07 12.23
C ILE A 235 1.15 -3.91 11.44
N ILE A 236 2.15 -3.24 10.87
CA ILE A 236 3.30 -3.85 10.18
C ILE A 236 4.57 -3.26 10.78
N TYR A 237 5.54 -4.12 11.07
CA TYR A 237 6.85 -3.77 11.62
C TYR A 237 7.95 -3.98 10.59
N ASP A 238 9.08 -3.28 10.74
CA ASP A 238 10.32 -3.50 9.99
C ASP A 238 10.97 -4.84 10.33
N PHE A 239 11.06 -5.16 11.62
CA PHE A 239 11.82 -6.28 12.18
C PHE A 239 11.01 -7.56 12.40
N LYS A 240 9.69 -7.55 12.17
CA LYS A 240 8.82 -8.72 12.31
C LYS A 240 8.18 -9.06 10.98
N ASN A 241 8.13 -10.35 10.68
CA ASN A 241 7.38 -10.84 9.52
C ASN A 241 5.88 -10.91 9.77
N GLU A 242 5.50 -10.77 11.04
CA GLU A 242 4.12 -10.81 11.50
C GLU A 242 3.35 -9.53 11.18
N SER A 243 2.05 -9.69 10.95
CA SER A 243 1.07 -8.62 10.94
C SER A 243 -0.21 -9.12 11.60
N TYR A 244 -0.87 -8.27 12.34
CA TYR A 244 -2.12 -8.61 13.03
C TYR A 244 -2.97 -7.37 13.31
N ASN A 245 -4.23 -7.61 13.65
CA ASN A 245 -5.14 -6.58 14.11
C ASN A 245 -4.76 -6.17 15.54
N TYR A 246 -4.67 -4.88 15.77
CA TYR A 246 -4.24 -4.26 17.02
C TYR A 246 -5.24 -3.18 17.44
N LEU A 247 -5.32 -2.87 18.73
CA LEU A 247 -6.18 -1.81 19.25
C LEU A 247 -5.39 -0.53 19.45
N GLU A 248 -5.92 0.58 18.93
CA GLU A 248 -5.33 1.90 19.06
C GLU A 248 -6.35 2.95 19.43
N TYR A 249 -5.88 4.04 20.02
CA TYR A 249 -6.73 5.17 20.33
C TYR A 249 -7.19 5.88 19.06
N LYS A 250 -8.49 6.11 18.94
CA LYS A 250 -9.12 6.76 17.79
C LYS A 250 -8.61 8.15 17.47
N CYS A 251 -8.03 8.84 18.46
CA CYS A 251 -7.41 10.15 18.30
C CYS A 251 -6.02 10.08 17.65
N TYR A 252 -5.38 8.90 17.59
CA TYR A 252 -4.10 8.74 16.90
C TYR A 252 -4.26 8.86 15.39
N GLY A 253 -3.18 9.23 14.74
CA GLY A 253 -3.13 9.33 13.28
C GLY A 253 -2.49 8.10 12.66
N HIS A 254 -3.25 7.39 11.81
CA HIS A 254 -2.78 6.22 11.07
C HIS A 254 -3.10 6.36 9.59
N SER A 255 -2.42 5.56 8.77
CA SER A 255 -2.68 5.47 7.34
C SER A 255 -4.07 4.87 7.06
N VAL A 256 -4.59 5.18 5.88
CA VAL A 256 -5.78 4.54 5.32
C VAL A 256 -5.43 3.92 3.98
N ARG A 257 -5.90 2.70 3.77
CA ARG A 257 -5.81 1.98 2.52
C ARG A 257 -7.11 1.26 2.25
N CYS A 258 -7.71 1.53 1.10
CA CYS A 258 -9.05 1.03 0.80
C CYS A 258 -9.00 -0.31 0.06
N VAL A 259 -10.06 -1.09 0.21
CA VAL A 259 -10.34 -2.31 -0.53
C VAL A 259 -11.60 -2.11 -1.37
N LYS A 260 -11.61 -2.68 -2.58
CA LYS A 260 -12.74 -2.57 -3.53
C LYS A 260 -13.91 -3.39 -3.03
N ASP A 261 -15.12 -2.85 -3.19
CA ASP A 261 -16.35 -3.58 -2.91
C ASP A 261 -16.44 -4.82 -3.79
N SER A 262 -16.86 -5.96 -3.20
CA SER A 262 -17.20 -7.16 -3.96
C SER A 262 -18.46 -6.92 -4.79
N GLU A 263 -18.43 -7.35 -6.05
CA GLU A 263 -19.59 -7.32 -6.97
C GLU A 263 -20.67 -8.31 -6.54
#